data_bc86becc9a23d6a0582e43acc454d4eb
#
_entry.id   bc86becc9a23d6a0582e43acc454d4eb
#
_cell.length_a   1.000
_cell.length_b   1.000
_cell.length_c   1.000
_cell.angle_alpha   90.00
_cell.angle_beta   90.00
_cell.angle_gamma   90.00
#
_symmetry.space_group_name_H-M   'P 1'
#
loop_
_entity.id
_entity.type
_entity.pdbx_description
1 polymer ?
#
loop_
_entity_poly.entity_id
_entity_poly.type
_entity_poly.pdbx_seq_one_letter_code
_entity_poly.pdbx_strand_id
1 'polypeptide(L)'
;AGLALFFYGVGGIRTHLNGLTSRRLRQQLSRWARHPVLAGIWGFVFGAITQSSTAVAFILTGLVSSGLMTTARALPIVAWANLGTAVLVFFVSFNLHLAFLYVLGVTGLALAFNLGPVRVRPVVAALFSVGLLFFGLQMMKNAFAPLPGFAWFTDVVTFLQGSVLATFVLGLLLRLLVQSSSAIAVIAIALAHGGLFTGEQAAMMMYGTGVGVGLSVFLLSANLQGVPRQLALYQALINSFSGLTLATLFYIEKFTGFPLALGLADRLADNDNLRLAFAFLFLQATAVTTALIFSRSAAGWLHKLSPPTNEQDLSRPRFLSEDALQDPESALDLVEKEQLHLLGHLPAQLASILAETAATAPVPASVLHRAGTAVGAEVQAFIRELAERDTDHDTSRRVLALERRQALIASLNETTHAFVETFTALNRGPALEGSFSNNLAESLHTLLLSALDAARSADPDEVDMLLRMTADRGDLMERLRRNLLSGPQPLDHQQKSHLFYLTSLFERTVWLLRQVATLLKSSA
;
A
#
# COMPACT_ATOMS: atom_id res chain seq x y z
N ALA A 1 -0.23 -3.86 -35.00
CA ALA A 1 0.20 -2.49 -34.66
C ALA A 1 -0.85 -1.79 -33.78
N GLY A 2 -2.14 -1.70 -34.20
CA GLY A 2 -3.19 -0.97 -33.46
C GLY A 2 -3.36 -1.43 -32.01
N LEU A 3 -3.42 -2.74 -31.75
CA LEU A 3 -3.51 -3.33 -30.42
C LEU A 3 -2.29 -2.97 -29.55
N ALA A 4 -1.09 -3.02 -30.13
CA ALA A 4 0.13 -2.66 -29.41
C ALA A 4 0.15 -1.16 -29.02
N LEU A 5 -0.24 -0.26 -29.91
CA LEU A 5 -0.35 1.17 -29.64
C LEU A 5 -1.44 1.47 -28.61
N PHE A 6 -2.56 0.78 -28.67
CA PHE A 6 -3.64 0.87 -27.69
C PHE A 6 -3.14 0.51 -26.29
N PHE A 7 -2.49 -0.67 -26.14
CA PHE A 7 -1.96 -1.08 -24.84
C PHE A 7 -0.79 -0.21 -24.35
N TYR A 8 0.05 0.27 -25.27
CA TYR A 8 1.11 1.21 -24.93
C TYR A 8 0.52 2.53 -24.42
N GLY A 9 -0.56 3.02 -25.05
CA GLY A 9 -1.31 4.19 -24.57
C GLY A 9 -1.90 3.98 -23.17
N VAL A 10 -2.58 2.85 -22.94
CA VAL A 10 -3.13 2.50 -21.59
C VAL A 10 -2.01 2.41 -20.54
N GLY A 11 -0.90 1.75 -20.88
CA GLY A 11 0.27 1.63 -20.01
C GLY A 11 0.92 2.98 -19.71
N GLY A 12 1.07 3.82 -20.72
CA GLY A 12 1.64 5.17 -20.61
C GLY A 12 0.81 6.09 -19.72
N ILE A 13 -0.53 6.05 -19.82
CA ILE A 13 -1.42 6.78 -18.91
C ILE A 13 -1.13 6.37 -17.47
N ARG A 14 -1.07 5.05 -17.16
CA ARG A 14 -0.75 4.54 -15.82
C ARG A 14 0.62 5.03 -15.34
N THR A 15 1.64 4.92 -16.17
CA THR A 15 3.03 5.25 -15.79
C THR A 15 3.19 6.73 -15.49
N HIS A 16 2.70 7.60 -16.37
CA HIS A 16 2.89 9.05 -16.25
C HIS A 16 2.01 9.66 -15.17
N LEU A 17 0.79 9.15 -14.96
CA LEU A 17 -0.11 9.64 -13.90
C LEU A 17 0.25 9.05 -12.52
N ASN A 18 0.75 7.81 -12.42
CA ASN A 18 1.25 7.26 -11.15
C ASN A 18 2.46 8.05 -10.61
N GLY A 19 3.30 8.62 -11.49
CA GLY A 19 4.39 9.50 -11.09
C GLY A 19 3.94 10.79 -10.39
N LEU A 20 2.68 11.20 -10.55
CA LEU A 20 2.08 12.35 -9.86
C LEU A 20 1.62 12.02 -8.43
N THR A 21 1.53 10.73 -8.04
CA THR A 21 1.15 10.30 -6.69
C THR A 21 2.31 10.45 -5.71
N SER A 22 2.56 11.68 -5.26
CA SER A 22 3.63 12.02 -4.30
C SER A 22 3.36 11.44 -2.89
N ARG A 23 4.42 11.33 -2.06
CA ARG A 23 4.30 10.98 -0.63
C ARG A 23 3.28 11.88 0.10
N ARG A 24 3.26 13.17 -0.23
CA ARG A 24 2.31 14.15 0.35
C ARG A 24 0.86 13.81 0.01
N LEU A 25 0.59 13.37 -1.22
CA LEU A 25 -0.76 12.97 -1.65
C LEU A 25 -1.25 11.72 -0.91
N ARG A 26 -0.36 10.74 -0.66
CA ARG A 26 -0.70 9.54 0.13
C ARG A 26 -1.03 9.88 1.59
N GLN A 27 -0.29 10.79 2.22
CA GLN A 27 -0.57 11.26 3.57
C GLN A 27 -1.87 12.08 3.64
N GLN A 28 -2.12 12.93 2.63
CA GLN A 28 -3.39 13.65 2.52
C GLN A 28 -4.58 12.70 2.33
N LEU A 29 -4.40 11.61 1.57
CA LEU A 29 -5.42 10.61 1.38
C LEU A 29 -5.88 10.00 2.71
N SER A 30 -4.96 9.71 3.65
CA SER A 30 -5.32 9.18 4.96
C SER A 30 -6.15 10.16 5.79
N ARG A 31 -5.85 11.47 5.68
CA ARG A 31 -6.64 12.54 6.35
C ARG A 31 -8.03 12.70 5.72
N TRP A 32 -8.14 12.72 4.39
CA TRP A 32 -9.42 12.89 3.69
C TRP A 32 -10.30 11.64 3.76
N ALA A 33 -9.72 10.47 3.90
CA ALA A 33 -10.45 9.21 4.08
C ALA A 33 -11.23 9.10 5.41
N ARG A 34 -11.07 10.07 6.33
CA ARG A 34 -11.88 10.16 7.56
C ARG A 34 -13.37 10.38 7.25
N HIS A 35 -13.68 11.14 6.21
CA HIS A 35 -15.04 11.40 5.81
C HIS A 35 -15.47 10.46 4.67
N PRO A 36 -16.54 9.65 4.80
CA PRO A 36 -16.91 8.62 3.84
C PRO A 36 -17.17 9.15 2.43
N VAL A 37 -17.71 10.36 2.29
CA VAL A 37 -17.94 11.01 0.99
C VAL A 37 -16.62 11.38 0.32
N LEU A 38 -15.70 11.97 1.07
CA LEU A 38 -14.35 12.32 0.56
C LEU A 38 -13.56 11.07 0.18
N ALA A 39 -13.66 10.00 0.98
CA ALA A 39 -13.07 8.71 0.65
C ALA A 39 -13.58 8.18 -0.70
N GLY A 40 -14.89 8.30 -0.96
CA GLY A 40 -15.50 7.95 -2.24
C GLY A 40 -14.97 8.80 -3.40
N ILE A 41 -15.00 10.13 -3.26
CA ILE A 41 -14.49 11.06 -4.30
C ILE A 41 -13.04 10.75 -4.65
N TRP A 42 -12.17 10.57 -3.64
CA TRP A 42 -10.77 10.27 -3.86
C TRP A 42 -10.56 8.87 -4.45
N GLY A 43 -11.35 7.89 -4.03
CA GLY A 43 -11.36 6.56 -4.65
C GLY A 43 -11.66 6.67 -6.14
N PHE A 44 -12.73 7.37 -6.52
CA PHE A 44 -13.11 7.63 -7.90
C PHE A 44 -11.97 8.34 -8.69
N VAL A 45 -11.42 9.42 -8.14
CA VAL A 45 -10.34 10.18 -8.79
C VAL A 45 -9.09 9.31 -8.99
N PHE A 46 -8.68 8.54 -7.96
CA PHE A 46 -7.54 7.63 -8.11
C PHE A 46 -7.79 6.52 -9.11
N GLY A 47 -9.00 5.95 -9.12
CA GLY A 47 -9.40 4.96 -10.12
C GLY A 47 -9.39 5.52 -11.54
N ALA A 48 -9.90 6.74 -11.72
CA ALA A 48 -9.91 7.42 -13.02
C ALA A 48 -8.47 7.73 -13.51
N ILE A 49 -7.59 8.16 -12.60
CA ILE A 49 -6.19 8.48 -12.92
C ILE A 49 -5.39 7.21 -13.19
N THR A 50 -5.43 6.23 -12.29
CA THR A 50 -4.61 5.01 -12.40
C THR A 50 -5.15 4.01 -13.40
N GLN A 51 -6.43 4.12 -13.79
CA GLN A 51 -7.16 3.14 -14.59
C GLN A 51 -7.00 1.70 -14.07
N SER A 52 -6.84 1.56 -12.73
CA SER A 52 -6.61 0.28 -12.08
C SER A 52 -7.02 0.31 -10.61
N SER A 53 -8.18 -0.25 -10.30
CA SER A 53 -8.62 -0.43 -8.91
C SER A 53 -7.69 -1.32 -8.09
N THR A 54 -7.03 -2.28 -8.75
CA THR A 54 -6.02 -3.14 -8.12
C THR A 54 -4.80 -2.33 -7.68
N ALA A 55 -4.31 -1.39 -8.50
CA ALA A 55 -3.21 -0.50 -8.11
C ALA A 55 -3.60 0.37 -6.91
N VAL A 56 -4.82 0.90 -6.89
CA VAL A 56 -5.34 1.66 -5.73
C VAL A 56 -5.38 0.76 -4.49
N ALA A 57 -5.85 -0.48 -4.59
CA ALA A 57 -5.88 -1.43 -3.48
C ALA A 57 -4.47 -1.71 -2.93
N PHE A 58 -3.44 -1.83 -3.77
CA PHE A 58 -2.05 -1.99 -3.32
C PHE A 58 -1.50 -0.75 -2.60
N ILE A 59 -1.81 0.46 -3.08
CA ILE A 59 -1.44 1.70 -2.38
C ILE A 59 -2.08 1.74 -0.99
N LEU A 60 -3.37 1.43 -0.90
CA LEU A 60 -4.11 1.40 0.36
C LEU A 60 -3.61 0.30 1.30
N THR A 61 -3.21 -0.86 0.75
CA THR A 61 -2.55 -1.92 1.53
C THR A 61 -1.32 -1.38 2.26
N GLY A 62 -0.47 -0.62 1.57
CA GLY A 62 0.70 0.02 2.20
C GLY A 62 0.31 0.98 3.33
N LEU A 63 -0.74 1.79 3.15
CA LEU A 63 -1.24 2.73 4.16
C LEU A 63 -1.88 2.03 5.36
N VAL A 64 -2.58 0.90 5.15
CA VAL A 64 -3.17 0.12 6.24
C VAL A 64 -2.12 -0.70 6.99
N SER A 65 -1.15 -1.28 6.27
CA SER A 65 -0.06 -2.05 6.89
C SER A 65 0.88 -1.19 7.73
N SER A 66 1.06 0.09 7.34
CA SER A 66 1.82 1.06 8.12
C SER A 66 1.02 1.72 9.26
N GLY A 67 -0.25 1.36 9.45
CA GLY A 67 -1.10 1.93 10.48
C GLY A 67 -1.75 3.28 10.15
N LEU A 68 -1.34 3.93 9.04
CA LEU A 68 -1.85 5.24 8.62
C LEU A 68 -3.35 5.25 8.26
N MET A 69 -3.97 4.08 8.12
CA MET A 69 -5.38 3.93 7.79
C MET A 69 -5.92 2.60 8.29
N THR A 70 -7.16 2.56 8.74
CA THR A 70 -7.83 1.29 9.08
C THR A 70 -8.34 0.57 7.83
N THR A 71 -8.41 -0.76 7.86
CA THR A 71 -8.99 -1.56 6.77
C THR A 71 -10.41 -1.09 6.43
N ALA A 72 -11.23 -0.80 7.43
CA ALA A 72 -12.60 -0.33 7.24
C ALA A 72 -12.71 0.99 6.44
N ARG A 73 -11.73 1.89 6.59
CA ARG A 73 -11.65 3.14 5.81
C ARG A 73 -11.10 2.92 4.39
N ALA A 74 -10.28 1.89 4.18
CA ALA A 74 -9.72 1.57 2.87
C ALA A 74 -10.75 0.90 1.93
N LEU A 75 -11.65 0.06 2.45
CA LEU A 75 -12.63 -0.69 1.65
C LEU A 75 -13.51 0.20 0.74
N PRO A 76 -14.11 1.31 1.21
CA PRO A 76 -14.87 2.20 0.33
C PRO A 76 -14.04 2.81 -0.79
N ILE A 77 -12.79 3.20 -0.52
CA ILE A 77 -11.90 3.81 -1.53
C ILE A 77 -11.63 2.82 -2.66
N VAL A 78 -11.36 1.54 -2.33
CA VAL A 78 -11.17 0.47 -3.33
C VAL A 78 -12.41 0.30 -4.20
N ALA A 79 -13.60 0.31 -3.59
CA ALA A 79 -14.85 0.17 -4.33
C ALA A 79 -15.07 1.34 -5.31
N TRP A 80 -14.95 2.59 -4.84
CA TRP A 80 -15.11 3.78 -5.68
C TRP A 80 -14.02 3.90 -6.75
N ALA A 81 -12.84 3.32 -6.54
CA ALA A 81 -11.81 3.26 -7.57
C ALA A 81 -12.24 2.42 -8.78
N ASN A 82 -13.05 1.38 -8.59
CA ASN A 82 -13.65 0.65 -9.70
C ASN A 82 -14.50 1.59 -10.59
N LEU A 83 -15.37 2.41 -9.98
CA LEU A 83 -16.21 3.35 -10.70
C LEU A 83 -15.38 4.37 -11.50
N GLY A 84 -14.26 4.83 -10.95
CA GLY A 84 -13.33 5.74 -11.63
C GLY A 84 -12.78 5.17 -12.94
N THR A 85 -12.59 3.85 -13.05
CA THR A 85 -12.11 3.23 -14.30
C THR A 85 -13.10 3.34 -15.46
N ALA A 86 -14.39 3.59 -15.20
CA ALA A 86 -15.39 3.76 -16.25
C ALA A 86 -15.20 5.07 -17.04
N VAL A 87 -14.52 6.06 -16.48
CA VAL A 87 -14.25 7.35 -17.14
C VAL A 87 -13.61 7.17 -18.51
N LEU A 88 -12.63 6.27 -18.63
CA LEU A 88 -11.98 5.98 -19.91
C LEU A 88 -12.95 5.43 -20.96
N VAL A 89 -13.86 4.55 -20.53
CA VAL A 89 -14.84 3.93 -21.45
C VAL A 89 -15.81 4.97 -21.98
N PHE A 90 -16.24 5.92 -21.14
CA PHE A 90 -17.04 7.07 -21.57
C PHE A 90 -16.31 7.95 -22.58
N PHE A 91 -15.04 8.29 -22.32
CA PHE A 91 -14.24 9.07 -23.28
C PHE A 91 -14.16 8.41 -24.66
N VAL A 92 -14.02 7.08 -24.69
CA VAL A 92 -13.98 6.31 -25.96
C VAL A 92 -15.33 6.28 -26.66
N SER A 93 -16.41 6.37 -25.92
CA SER A 93 -17.78 6.32 -26.47
C SER A 93 -18.19 7.62 -27.17
N PHE A 94 -17.54 8.75 -26.86
CA PHE A 94 -17.72 9.99 -27.58
C PHE A 94 -16.93 9.98 -28.92
N ASN A 95 -17.53 10.51 -29.99
CA ASN A 95 -16.87 10.57 -31.30
C ASN A 95 -15.85 11.73 -31.35
N LEU A 96 -14.83 11.67 -30.53
CA LEU A 96 -13.80 12.69 -30.37
C LEU A 96 -12.50 12.35 -31.16
N HIS A 97 -12.61 11.51 -32.19
CA HIS A 97 -11.46 11.00 -32.94
C HIS A 97 -10.52 12.11 -33.47
N LEU A 98 -11.06 13.16 -34.10
CA LEU A 98 -10.25 14.28 -34.60
C LEU A 98 -9.55 15.03 -33.45
N ALA A 99 -10.24 15.28 -32.34
CA ALA A 99 -9.65 15.97 -31.20
C ALA A 99 -8.44 15.20 -30.63
N PHE A 100 -8.55 13.86 -30.51
CA PHE A 100 -7.45 13.05 -30.03
C PHE A 100 -6.28 12.94 -31.01
N LEU A 101 -6.50 13.01 -32.29
CA LEU A 101 -5.42 13.12 -33.30
C LEU A 101 -4.66 14.45 -33.16
N TYR A 102 -5.35 15.55 -32.95
CA TYR A 102 -4.69 16.83 -32.66
C TYR A 102 -3.92 16.79 -31.33
N VAL A 103 -4.50 16.22 -30.29
CA VAL A 103 -3.80 16.03 -29.00
C VAL A 103 -2.55 15.19 -29.22
N LEU A 104 -2.62 14.07 -29.95
CA LEU A 104 -1.48 13.22 -30.27
C LEU A 104 -0.37 13.99 -31.01
N GLY A 105 -0.75 14.75 -32.03
CA GLY A 105 0.21 15.53 -32.82
C GLY A 105 0.90 16.62 -32.03
N VAL A 106 0.12 17.45 -31.33
CA VAL A 106 0.65 18.57 -30.51
C VAL A 106 1.52 18.07 -29.36
N THR A 107 1.05 17.07 -28.62
CA THR A 107 1.80 16.53 -27.48
C THR A 107 3.02 15.72 -27.93
N GLY A 108 2.94 15.01 -29.06
CA GLY A 108 4.06 14.31 -29.67
C GLY A 108 5.18 15.26 -30.08
N LEU A 109 4.84 16.36 -30.75
CA LEU A 109 5.81 17.42 -31.10
C LEU A 109 6.39 18.07 -29.83
N ALA A 110 5.57 18.37 -28.85
CA ALA A 110 6.04 18.95 -27.58
C ALA A 110 7.04 18.03 -26.86
N LEU A 111 6.84 16.72 -26.88
CA LEU A 111 7.78 15.74 -26.31
C LEU A 111 9.04 15.61 -27.16
N ALA A 112 8.92 15.51 -28.49
CA ALA A 112 10.04 15.35 -29.41
C ALA A 112 11.02 16.53 -29.34
N PHE A 113 10.50 17.75 -29.30
CA PHE A 113 11.30 18.98 -29.22
C PHE A 113 11.55 19.47 -27.80
N ASN A 114 11.16 18.70 -26.78
CA ASN A 114 11.31 19.08 -25.36
C ASN A 114 10.68 20.44 -25.00
N LEU A 115 9.55 20.78 -25.61
CA LEU A 115 8.86 22.05 -25.38
C LEU A 115 8.16 22.06 -24.02
N GLY A 116 8.30 23.17 -23.30
CA GLY A 116 7.64 23.42 -22.03
C GLY A 116 8.47 23.07 -20.77
N PRO A 117 8.03 23.56 -19.60
CA PRO A 117 8.74 23.35 -18.33
C PRO A 117 8.71 21.88 -17.89
N VAL A 118 9.78 21.43 -17.21
CA VAL A 118 9.96 20.04 -16.74
C VAL A 118 8.77 19.55 -15.89
N ARG A 119 8.12 20.44 -15.15
CA ARG A 119 6.97 20.11 -14.29
C ARG A 119 5.72 19.68 -15.07
N VAL A 120 5.57 20.11 -16.32
CA VAL A 120 4.39 19.83 -17.17
C VAL A 120 4.62 18.57 -18.02
N ARG A 121 5.85 18.12 -18.21
CA ARG A 121 6.20 16.96 -19.03
C ARG A 121 5.39 15.69 -18.70
N PRO A 122 5.18 15.30 -17.43
CA PRO A 122 4.37 14.11 -17.11
C PRO A 122 2.93 14.23 -17.60
N VAL A 123 2.34 15.43 -17.55
CA VAL A 123 0.99 15.70 -18.04
C VAL A 123 0.94 15.63 -19.56
N VAL A 124 1.92 16.21 -20.26
CA VAL A 124 2.04 16.15 -21.71
C VAL A 124 2.23 14.70 -22.18
N ALA A 125 3.06 13.92 -21.48
CA ALA A 125 3.27 12.51 -21.77
C ALA A 125 2.01 11.65 -21.50
N ALA A 126 1.23 11.98 -20.47
CA ALA A 126 -0.06 11.34 -20.23
C ALA A 126 -1.06 11.66 -21.35
N LEU A 127 -1.17 12.91 -21.79
CA LEU A 127 -2.03 13.32 -22.92
C LEU A 127 -1.58 12.67 -24.23
N PHE A 128 -0.28 12.57 -24.49
CA PHE A 128 0.26 11.82 -25.63
C PHE A 128 -0.16 10.36 -25.58
N SER A 129 -0.10 9.73 -24.40
CA SER A 129 -0.53 8.34 -24.21
C SER A 129 -2.03 8.16 -24.45
N VAL A 130 -2.87 9.15 -24.09
CA VAL A 130 -4.29 9.18 -24.46
C VAL A 130 -4.46 9.24 -25.97
N GLY A 131 -3.72 10.10 -26.64
CA GLY A 131 -3.72 10.19 -28.12
C GLY A 131 -3.33 8.87 -28.79
N LEU A 132 -2.27 8.21 -28.30
CA LEU A 132 -1.84 6.88 -28.79
C LEU A 132 -2.90 5.80 -28.58
N LEU A 133 -3.60 5.82 -27.44
CA LEU A 133 -4.71 4.89 -27.15
C LEU A 133 -5.80 5.03 -28.23
N PHE A 134 -6.27 6.24 -28.51
CA PHE A 134 -7.32 6.48 -29.50
C PHE A 134 -6.85 6.19 -30.92
N PHE A 135 -5.61 6.50 -31.25
CA PHE A 135 -5.02 6.15 -32.54
C PHE A 135 -4.92 4.63 -32.71
N GLY A 136 -4.44 3.92 -31.69
CA GLY A 136 -4.40 2.46 -31.67
C GLY A 136 -5.79 1.84 -31.83
N LEU A 137 -6.80 2.41 -31.15
CA LEU A 137 -8.20 1.98 -31.30
C LEU A 137 -8.71 2.17 -32.73
N GLN A 138 -8.40 3.29 -33.36
CA GLN A 138 -8.80 3.54 -34.76
C GLN A 138 -8.13 2.55 -35.72
N MET A 139 -6.84 2.25 -35.50
CA MET A 139 -6.14 1.21 -36.29
C MET A 139 -6.78 -0.17 -36.09
N MET A 140 -7.22 -0.49 -34.87
CA MET A 140 -7.93 -1.75 -34.62
C MET A 140 -9.26 -1.82 -35.35
N LYS A 141 -10.08 -0.75 -35.33
CA LYS A 141 -11.34 -0.69 -36.07
C LYS A 141 -11.11 -0.95 -37.58
N ASN A 142 -10.09 -0.32 -38.14
CA ASN A 142 -9.74 -0.51 -39.55
C ASN A 142 -9.22 -1.94 -39.85
N ALA A 143 -8.51 -2.57 -38.90
CA ALA A 143 -8.00 -3.93 -39.03
C ALA A 143 -9.10 -4.99 -38.89
N PHE A 144 -10.19 -4.71 -38.20
CA PHE A 144 -11.33 -5.61 -38.07
C PHE A 144 -12.19 -5.67 -39.34
N ALA A 145 -12.19 -4.63 -40.16
CA ALA A 145 -13.00 -4.54 -41.38
C ALA A 145 -12.80 -5.74 -42.33
N PRO A 146 -11.57 -6.25 -42.63
CA PRO A 146 -11.36 -7.39 -43.52
C PRO A 146 -11.56 -8.75 -42.84
N LEU A 147 -11.67 -8.85 -41.53
CA LEU A 147 -11.74 -10.13 -40.81
C LEU A 147 -12.93 -11.02 -41.18
N PRO A 148 -14.15 -10.51 -41.46
CA PRO A 148 -15.26 -11.33 -41.92
C PRO A 148 -14.99 -12.10 -43.24
N GLY A 149 -13.94 -11.74 -43.98
CA GLY A 149 -13.50 -12.48 -45.17
C GLY A 149 -12.73 -13.77 -44.88
N PHE A 150 -12.34 -14.03 -43.63
CA PHE A 150 -11.61 -15.25 -43.26
C PHE A 150 -12.54 -16.29 -42.65
N ALA A 151 -12.58 -17.51 -43.19
CA ALA A 151 -13.47 -18.58 -42.75
C ALA A 151 -13.32 -18.91 -41.26
N TRP A 152 -12.08 -19.07 -40.75
CA TRP A 152 -11.82 -19.35 -39.35
C TRP A 152 -12.40 -18.29 -38.41
N PHE A 153 -12.33 -17.04 -38.81
CA PHE A 153 -12.85 -15.92 -38.03
C PHE A 153 -14.38 -15.93 -38.01
N THR A 154 -14.99 -16.20 -39.17
CA THR A 154 -16.46 -16.33 -39.31
C THR A 154 -16.97 -17.47 -38.43
N ASP A 155 -16.26 -18.62 -38.40
CA ASP A 155 -16.63 -19.76 -37.56
C ASP A 155 -16.59 -19.40 -36.04
N VAL A 156 -15.54 -18.71 -35.60
CA VAL A 156 -15.41 -18.25 -34.21
C VAL A 156 -16.51 -17.22 -33.86
N VAL A 157 -16.77 -16.26 -34.74
CA VAL A 157 -17.81 -15.26 -34.53
C VAL A 157 -19.18 -15.91 -34.51
N THR A 158 -19.47 -16.85 -35.43
CA THR A 158 -20.73 -17.60 -35.48
C THR A 158 -20.94 -18.41 -34.19
N PHE A 159 -19.90 -19.08 -33.70
CA PHE A 159 -19.94 -19.77 -32.41
C PHE A 159 -20.28 -18.81 -31.25
N LEU A 160 -19.61 -17.66 -31.19
CA LEU A 160 -19.87 -16.63 -30.17
C LEU A 160 -21.25 -15.99 -30.34
N GLN A 161 -21.72 -15.80 -31.58
CA GLN A 161 -23.08 -15.29 -31.87
C GLN A 161 -24.18 -16.25 -31.43
N GLY A 162 -23.90 -17.56 -31.45
CA GLY A 162 -24.84 -18.57 -30.95
C GLY A 162 -25.01 -18.60 -29.44
N SER A 163 -24.14 -17.94 -28.67
CA SER A 163 -24.18 -18.00 -27.21
C SER A 163 -23.66 -16.72 -26.53
N VAL A 164 -24.56 -15.97 -25.95
CA VAL A 164 -24.24 -14.79 -25.12
C VAL A 164 -23.39 -15.19 -23.90
N LEU A 165 -23.57 -16.41 -23.39
CA LEU A 165 -22.76 -16.96 -22.29
C LEU A 165 -21.31 -17.17 -22.73
N ALA A 166 -21.07 -17.58 -23.99
CA ALA A 166 -19.71 -17.74 -24.51
C ALA A 166 -18.95 -16.40 -24.54
N THR A 167 -19.64 -15.30 -24.87
CA THR A 167 -19.02 -13.96 -24.82
C THR A 167 -18.75 -13.50 -23.38
N PHE A 168 -19.56 -13.88 -22.40
CA PHE A 168 -19.27 -13.68 -20.98
C PHE A 168 -17.99 -14.40 -20.56
N VAL A 169 -17.85 -15.68 -20.91
CA VAL A 169 -16.63 -16.47 -20.64
C VAL A 169 -15.42 -15.90 -21.35
N LEU A 170 -15.59 -15.44 -22.60
CA LEU A 170 -14.53 -14.74 -23.35
C LEU A 170 -14.05 -13.50 -22.59
N GLY A 171 -14.96 -12.66 -22.09
CA GLY A 171 -14.65 -11.49 -21.29
C GLY A 171 -13.87 -11.83 -20.01
N LEU A 172 -14.28 -12.91 -19.31
CA LEU A 172 -13.57 -13.44 -18.15
C LEU A 172 -12.15 -13.86 -18.50
N LEU A 173 -11.97 -14.67 -19.54
CA LEU A 173 -10.66 -15.18 -19.96
C LEU A 173 -9.73 -14.05 -20.44
N LEU A 174 -10.26 -13.12 -21.25
CA LEU A 174 -9.50 -11.97 -21.67
C LEU A 174 -9.05 -11.10 -20.48
N ARG A 175 -9.87 -10.99 -19.43
CA ARG A 175 -9.50 -10.23 -18.25
C ARG A 175 -8.34 -10.87 -17.49
N LEU A 176 -8.22 -12.18 -17.47
CA LEU A 176 -7.06 -12.89 -16.89
C LEU A 176 -5.77 -12.57 -17.67
N LEU A 177 -5.87 -12.46 -19.00
CA LEU A 177 -4.72 -12.20 -19.87
C LEU A 177 -4.32 -10.71 -19.89
N VAL A 178 -5.31 -9.84 -20.08
CA VAL A 178 -5.09 -8.39 -20.34
C VAL A 178 -4.95 -7.58 -19.07
N GLN A 179 -5.50 -8.05 -17.96
CA GLN A 179 -5.49 -7.40 -16.64
C GLN A 179 -6.05 -5.96 -16.62
N SER A 180 -6.92 -5.60 -17.58
CA SER A 180 -7.56 -4.30 -17.67
C SER A 180 -9.00 -4.42 -18.16
N SER A 181 -9.97 -4.21 -17.26
CA SER A 181 -11.39 -4.29 -17.60
C SER A 181 -11.84 -3.17 -18.53
N SER A 182 -11.33 -1.95 -18.31
CA SER A 182 -11.62 -0.81 -19.19
C SER A 182 -11.09 -1.02 -20.61
N ALA A 183 -9.91 -1.64 -20.78
CA ALA A 183 -9.38 -1.98 -22.09
C ALA A 183 -10.27 -3.01 -22.81
N ILE A 184 -10.74 -4.03 -22.10
CA ILE A 184 -11.64 -5.05 -22.68
C ILE A 184 -13.00 -4.42 -23.03
N ALA A 185 -13.52 -3.52 -22.18
CA ALA A 185 -14.75 -2.79 -22.48
C ALA A 185 -14.63 -1.96 -23.77
N VAL A 186 -13.49 -1.29 -23.96
CA VAL A 186 -13.22 -0.54 -25.19
C VAL A 186 -13.11 -1.49 -26.43
N ILE A 187 -12.49 -2.65 -26.26
CA ILE A 187 -12.45 -3.68 -27.31
C ILE A 187 -13.86 -4.18 -27.63
N ALA A 188 -14.69 -4.43 -26.62
CA ALA A 188 -16.07 -4.86 -26.81
C ALA A 188 -16.91 -3.83 -27.58
N ILE A 189 -16.75 -2.52 -27.26
CA ILE A 189 -17.36 -1.42 -28.01
C ILE A 189 -16.88 -1.41 -29.46
N ALA A 190 -15.58 -1.61 -29.69
CA ALA A 190 -15.02 -1.64 -31.04
C ALA A 190 -15.55 -2.82 -31.88
N LEU A 191 -15.70 -4.00 -31.26
CA LEU A 191 -16.27 -5.20 -31.91
C LEU A 191 -17.75 -5.01 -32.24
N ALA A 192 -18.52 -4.39 -31.33
CA ALA A 192 -19.92 -4.06 -31.59
C ALA A 192 -20.06 -3.02 -32.70
N HIS A 193 -19.26 -1.95 -32.67
CA HIS A 193 -19.28 -0.92 -33.70
C HIS A 193 -18.87 -1.46 -35.07
N GLY A 194 -17.96 -2.45 -35.12
CA GLY A 194 -17.56 -3.15 -36.33
C GLY A 194 -18.59 -4.19 -36.83
N GLY A 195 -19.72 -4.34 -36.18
CA GLY A 195 -20.79 -5.31 -36.53
C GLY A 195 -20.41 -6.78 -36.24
N LEU A 196 -19.30 -7.03 -35.57
CA LEU A 196 -18.84 -8.38 -35.22
C LEU A 196 -19.58 -8.96 -34.00
N PHE A 197 -19.94 -8.11 -33.07
CA PHE A 197 -20.76 -8.46 -31.89
C PHE A 197 -22.05 -7.65 -31.89
N THR A 198 -23.08 -8.26 -31.32
CA THR A 198 -24.30 -7.50 -30.94
C THR A 198 -24.04 -6.70 -29.66
N GLY A 199 -24.86 -5.69 -29.40
CA GLY A 199 -24.80 -4.96 -28.13
C GLY A 199 -24.93 -5.85 -26.89
N GLU A 200 -25.78 -6.90 -26.96
CA GLU A 200 -25.93 -7.92 -25.90
C GLU A 200 -24.62 -8.67 -25.64
N GLN A 201 -23.95 -9.11 -26.69
CA GLN A 201 -22.69 -9.85 -26.61
C GLN A 201 -21.56 -8.98 -26.04
N ALA A 202 -21.47 -7.74 -26.51
CA ALA A 202 -20.50 -6.78 -25.99
C ALA A 202 -20.71 -6.47 -24.50
N ALA A 203 -21.98 -6.29 -24.07
CA ALA A 203 -22.31 -6.08 -22.66
C ALA A 203 -21.96 -7.30 -21.82
N MET A 204 -22.30 -8.51 -22.27
CA MET A 204 -21.98 -9.74 -21.55
C MET A 204 -20.47 -10.00 -21.46
N MET A 205 -19.70 -9.66 -22.49
CA MET A 205 -18.24 -9.66 -22.45
C MET A 205 -17.72 -8.71 -21.36
N MET A 206 -18.31 -7.50 -21.22
CA MET A 206 -17.95 -6.58 -20.16
C MET A 206 -18.30 -7.12 -18.77
N TYR A 207 -19.48 -7.74 -18.60
CA TYR A 207 -19.91 -8.32 -17.32
C TYR A 207 -19.00 -9.50 -16.92
N GLY A 208 -18.54 -10.31 -17.89
CA GLY A 208 -17.55 -11.35 -17.67
C GLY A 208 -16.22 -10.82 -17.10
N THR A 209 -15.82 -9.59 -17.45
CA THR A 209 -14.62 -9.00 -16.86
C THR A 209 -14.73 -8.80 -15.35
N GLY A 210 -15.92 -8.59 -14.80
CA GLY A 210 -16.13 -8.49 -13.35
C GLY A 210 -15.69 -9.77 -12.64
N VAL A 211 -16.14 -10.93 -13.11
CA VAL A 211 -15.73 -12.23 -12.57
C VAL A 211 -14.25 -12.49 -12.85
N GLY A 212 -13.77 -12.10 -14.03
CA GLY A 212 -12.35 -12.20 -14.39
C GLY A 212 -11.44 -11.38 -13.47
N VAL A 213 -11.85 -10.17 -13.01
CA VAL A 213 -11.17 -9.40 -11.96
C VAL A 213 -11.13 -10.20 -10.67
N GLY A 214 -12.29 -10.71 -10.25
CA GLY A 214 -12.39 -11.49 -9.02
C GLY A 214 -11.44 -12.68 -9.02
N LEU A 215 -11.45 -13.47 -10.08
CA LEU A 215 -10.59 -14.64 -10.22
C LEU A 215 -9.10 -14.26 -10.26
N SER A 216 -8.72 -13.24 -11.06
CA SER A 216 -7.32 -12.80 -11.15
C SER A 216 -6.79 -12.29 -9.81
N VAL A 217 -7.57 -11.48 -9.09
CA VAL A 217 -7.17 -10.94 -7.80
C VAL A 217 -7.15 -12.03 -6.72
N PHE A 218 -8.09 -12.96 -6.76
CA PHE A 218 -8.08 -14.13 -5.87
C PHE A 218 -6.80 -14.96 -6.05
N LEU A 219 -6.42 -15.29 -7.27
CA LEU A 219 -5.18 -16.02 -7.57
C LEU A 219 -3.93 -15.25 -7.11
N LEU A 220 -3.86 -13.94 -7.36
CA LEU A 220 -2.76 -13.10 -6.89
C LEU A 220 -2.70 -13.00 -5.37
N SER A 221 -3.84 -13.14 -4.68
CA SER A 221 -3.91 -13.07 -3.22
C SER A 221 -3.47 -14.35 -2.50
N ALA A 222 -3.23 -15.44 -3.22
CA ALA A 222 -2.91 -16.75 -2.63
C ALA A 222 -1.66 -16.71 -1.74
N ASN A 223 -0.65 -15.92 -2.14
CA ASN A 223 0.60 -15.75 -1.40
C ASN A 223 0.60 -14.55 -0.44
N LEU A 224 -0.51 -13.83 -0.33
CA LEU A 224 -0.65 -12.69 0.57
C LEU A 224 -1.19 -13.15 1.93
N GLN A 225 -0.82 -12.42 2.99
CA GLN A 225 -1.30 -12.64 4.35
C GLN A 225 -1.77 -11.31 4.97
N GLY A 226 -2.64 -11.41 5.98
CA GLY A 226 -3.11 -10.24 6.72
C GLY A 226 -3.88 -9.23 5.85
N VAL A 227 -3.64 -7.95 6.08
CA VAL A 227 -4.34 -6.84 5.43
C VAL A 227 -4.28 -6.84 3.90
N PRO A 228 -3.13 -7.10 3.25
CA PRO A 228 -3.07 -7.20 1.79
C PRO A 228 -4.06 -8.22 1.23
N ARG A 229 -4.15 -9.39 1.89
CA ARG A 229 -5.09 -10.44 1.50
C ARG A 229 -6.55 -10.04 1.74
N GLN A 230 -6.83 -9.33 2.86
CA GLN A 230 -8.18 -8.82 3.13
C GLN A 230 -8.68 -7.90 2.01
N LEU A 231 -7.87 -6.90 1.60
CA LEU A 231 -8.23 -5.97 0.54
C LEU A 231 -8.36 -6.65 -0.83
N ALA A 232 -7.49 -7.60 -1.13
CA ALA A 232 -7.55 -8.38 -2.36
C ALA A 232 -8.81 -9.27 -2.40
N LEU A 233 -9.12 -10.00 -1.33
CA LEU A 233 -10.33 -10.82 -1.25
C LEU A 233 -11.61 -9.97 -1.34
N TYR A 234 -11.63 -8.80 -0.70
CA TYR A 234 -12.74 -7.87 -0.80
C TYR A 234 -12.96 -7.44 -2.26
N GLN A 235 -11.91 -7.03 -2.95
CA GLN A 235 -11.98 -6.64 -4.35
C GLN A 235 -12.42 -7.80 -5.25
N ALA A 236 -11.93 -9.00 -4.99
CA ALA A 236 -12.34 -10.20 -5.71
C ALA A 236 -13.85 -10.44 -5.57
N LEU A 237 -14.37 -10.36 -4.34
CA LEU A 237 -15.78 -10.58 -4.04
C LEU A 237 -16.70 -9.56 -4.69
N ILE A 238 -16.45 -8.26 -4.49
CA ILE A 238 -17.33 -7.20 -5.01
C ILE A 238 -17.38 -7.21 -6.54
N ASN A 239 -16.25 -7.47 -7.21
CA ASN A 239 -16.22 -7.51 -8.67
C ASN A 239 -16.87 -8.78 -9.23
N SER A 240 -16.63 -9.96 -8.63
CA SER A 240 -17.31 -11.20 -9.04
C SER A 240 -18.82 -11.10 -8.85
N PHE A 241 -19.24 -10.60 -7.69
CA PHE A 241 -20.66 -10.42 -7.40
C PHE A 241 -21.31 -9.44 -8.37
N SER A 242 -20.64 -8.34 -8.70
CA SER A 242 -21.11 -7.35 -9.68
C SER A 242 -21.30 -7.97 -11.06
N GLY A 243 -20.30 -8.70 -11.58
CA GLY A 243 -20.37 -9.37 -12.88
C GLY A 243 -21.49 -10.41 -12.95
N LEU A 244 -21.63 -11.24 -11.91
CA LEU A 244 -22.69 -12.25 -11.82
C LEU A 244 -24.07 -11.60 -11.70
N THR A 245 -24.21 -10.55 -10.89
CA THR A 245 -25.49 -9.84 -10.72
C THR A 245 -25.96 -9.26 -12.04
N LEU A 246 -25.09 -8.54 -12.78
CA LEU A 246 -25.50 -7.96 -14.06
C LEU A 246 -25.76 -9.01 -15.14
N ALA A 247 -25.01 -10.10 -15.16
CA ALA A 247 -25.30 -11.23 -16.04
C ALA A 247 -26.67 -11.86 -15.71
N THR A 248 -26.99 -12.00 -14.42
CA THR A 248 -28.31 -12.50 -13.98
C THR A 248 -29.43 -11.52 -14.36
N LEU A 249 -29.25 -10.23 -14.10
CA LEU A 249 -30.21 -9.20 -14.47
C LEU A 249 -30.44 -9.16 -15.98
N PHE A 250 -29.40 -9.33 -16.79
CA PHE A 250 -29.51 -9.43 -18.24
C PHE A 250 -30.41 -10.62 -18.67
N TYR A 251 -30.23 -11.79 -18.07
CA TYR A 251 -31.09 -12.93 -18.40
C TYR A 251 -32.53 -12.74 -17.91
N ILE A 252 -32.73 -12.15 -16.71
CA ILE A 252 -34.09 -11.79 -16.23
C ILE A 252 -34.74 -10.81 -17.21
N GLU A 253 -34.05 -9.77 -17.63
CA GLU A 253 -34.50 -8.81 -18.63
C GLU A 253 -34.89 -9.51 -19.94
N LYS A 254 -34.05 -10.42 -20.43
CA LYS A 254 -34.28 -11.16 -21.67
C LYS A 254 -35.54 -12.06 -21.60
N PHE A 255 -35.81 -12.66 -20.44
CA PHE A 255 -36.96 -13.54 -20.27
C PHE A 255 -38.24 -12.79 -19.93
N THR A 256 -38.16 -11.69 -19.21
CA THR A 256 -39.32 -10.93 -18.72
C THR A 256 -39.70 -9.74 -19.60
N GLY A 257 -38.77 -9.25 -20.41
CA GLY A 257 -38.92 -8.00 -21.18
C GLY A 257 -38.87 -6.72 -20.32
N PHE A 258 -38.61 -6.83 -19.01
CA PHE A 258 -38.54 -5.68 -18.12
C PHE A 258 -37.11 -5.07 -18.14
N PRO A 259 -36.94 -3.77 -18.45
CA PRO A 259 -35.61 -3.15 -18.60
C PRO A 259 -34.91 -3.01 -17.25
N LEU A 260 -33.92 -3.86 -16.98
CA LEU A 260 -33.18 -3.91 -15.72
C LEU A 260 -31.71 -3.45 -15.84
N ALA A 261 -30.99 -3.95 -16.83
CA ALA A 261 -29.57 -3.68 -17.02
C ALA A 261 -29.32 -2.99 -18.37
N LEU A 262 -29.46 -3.72 -19.47
CA LEU A 262 -29.17 -3.21 -20.79
C LEU A 262 -30.29 -2.30 -21.30
N GLY A 263 -31.57 -2.62 -21.02
CA GLY A 263 -32.72 -1.77 -21.36
C GLY A 263 -32.76 -0.47 -20.56
N LEU A 264 -32.16 -0.42 -19.35
CA LEU A 264 -31.93 0.84 -18.66
C LEU A 264 -30.86 1.68 -19.35
N ALA A 265 -29.79 1.06 -19.81
CA ALA A 265 -28.74 1.73 -20.61
C ALA A 265 -29.31 2.28 -21.93
N ASP A 266 -30.25 1.56 -22.57
CA ASP A 266 -30.96 2.02 -23.79
C ASP A 266 -31.76 3.31 -23.57
N ARG A 267 -32.32 3.49 -22.38
CA ARG A 267 -33.09 4.71 -22.06
C ARG A 267 -32.22 5.93 -21.76
N LEU A 268 -30.94 5.70 -21.40
CA LEU A 268 -29.98 6.73 -21.01
C LEU A 268 -29.03 7.12 -22.14
N ALA A 269 -29.01 6.35 -23.22
CA ALA A 269 -28.03 6.49 -24.29
C ALA A 269 -28.68 6.85 -25.63
N ASP A 270 -28.10 7.83 -26.33
CA ASP A 270 -28.56 8.24 -27.66
C ASP A 270 -27.91 7.40 -28.79
N ASN A 271 -26.91 6.58 -28.45
CA ASN A 271 -26.20 5.74 -29.43
C ASN A 271 -25.64 4.47 -28.78
N ASP A 272 -25.34 3.46 -29.61
CA ASP A 272 -24.86 2.14 -29.16
C ASP A 272 -23.55 2.18 -28.37
N ASN A 273 -22.62 3.08 -28.70
CA ASN A 273 -21.36 3.19 -27.96
C ASN A 273 -21.59 3.70 -26.55
N LEU A 274 -22.45 4.72 -26.40
CA LEU A 274 -22.80 5.28 -25.10
C LEU A 274 -23.62 4.28 -24.26
N ARG A 275 -24.51 3.51 -24.90
CA ARG A 275 -25.24 2.39 -24.30
C ARG A 275 -24.27 1.39 -23.63
N LEU A 276 -23.24 0.98 -24.36
CA LEU A 276 -22.23 0.05 -23.82
C LEU A 276 -21.36 0.69 -22.74
N ALA A 277 -21.10 1.99 -22.82
CA ALA A 277 -20.43 2.70 -21.73
C ALA A 277 -21.27 2.72 -20.44
N PHE A 278 -22.60 2.92 -20.56
CA PHE A 278 -23.52 2.81 -19.42
C PHE A 278 -23.57 1.37 -18.89
N ALA A 279 -23.58 0.34 -19.75
CA ALA A 279 -23.50 -1.05 -19.31
C ALA A 279 -22.24 -1.32 -18.47
N PHE A 280 -21.08 -0.79 -18.87
CA PHE A 280 -19.86 -0.87 -18.10
C PHE A 280 -19.91 -0.04 -16.81
N LEU A 281 -20.51 1.15 -16.85
CA LEU A 281 -20.74 1.97 -15.66
C LEU A 281 -21.61 1.23 -14.63
N PHE A 282 -22.67 0.56 -15.07
CA PHE A 282 -23.54 -0.23 -14.18
C PHE A 282 -22.78 -1.39 -13.54
N LEU A 283 -21.85 -2.03 -14.26
CA LEU A 283 -20.97 -3.03 -13.69
C LEU A 283 -20.17 -2.47 -12.51
N GLN A 284 -19.57 -1.31 -12.70
CA GLN A 284 -18.77 -0.67 -11.65
C GLN A 284 -19.64 -0.08 -10.52
N ALA A 285 -20.79 0.49 -10.85
CA ALA A 285 -21.75 1.01 -9.87
C ALA A 285 -22.33 -0.12 -8.99
N THR A 286 -22.60 -1.30 -9.57
CA THR A 286 -23.03 -2.48 -8.82
C THR A 286 -21.95 -2.93 -7.85
N ALA A 287 -20.66 -2.90 -8.22
CA ALA A 287 -19.57 -3.18 -7.32
C ALA A 287 -19.51 -2.20 -6.14
N VAL A 288 -19.68 -0.88 -6.40
CA VAL A 288 -19.75 0.15 -5.35
C VAL A 288 -20.95 -0.06 -4.43
N THR A 289 -22.14 -0.30 -5.01
CA THR A 289 -23.36 -0.52 -4.22
C THR A 289 -23.23 -1.75 -3.32
N THR A 290 -22.71 -2.85 -3.86
CA THR A 290 -22.40 -4.05 -3.08
C THR A 290 -21.43 -3.75 -1.94
N ALA A 291 -20.38 -2.98 -2.24
CA ALA A 291 -19.39 -2.57 -1.26
C ALA A 291 -20.02 -1.72 -0.14
N LEU A 292 -20.87 -0.75 -0.47
CA LEU A 292 -21.53 0.10 0.53
C LEU A 292 -22.46 -0.68 1.45
N ILE A 293 -23.22 -1.64 0.89
CA ILE A 293 -24.13 -2.49 1.67
C ILE A 293 -23.36 -3.40 2.62
N PHE A 294 -22.29 -4.03 2.15
CA PHE A 294 -21.57 -5.07 2.89
C PHE A 294 -20.33 -4.58 3.61
N SER A 295 -19.90 -3.31 3.48
CA SER A 295 -18.64 -2.79 4.02
C SER A 295 -18.45 -3.04 5.52
N ARG A 296 -19.47 -2.84 6.33
CA ARG A 296 -19.41 -3.05 7.79
C ARG A 296 -19.26 -4.52 8.17
N SER A 297 -20.00 -5.40 7.51
CA SER A 297 -19.94 -6.85 7.75
C SER A 297 -18.69 -7.48 7.15
N ALA A 298 -18.25 -6.95 6.00
CA ALA A 298 -17.07 -7.44 5.29
C ALA A 298 -15.79 -7.28 6.12
N ALA A 299 -15.58 -6.16 6.80
CA ALA A 299 -14.40 -5.93 7.61
C ALA A 299 -14.22 -7.01 8.70
N GLY A 300 -15.29 -7.35 9.42
CA GLY A 300 -15.26 -8.38 10.46
C GLY A 300 -15.04 -9.79 9.90
N TRP A 301 -15.66 -10.11 8.77
CA TRP A 301 -15.52 -11.41 8.12
C TRP A 301 -14.12 -11.57 7.49
N LEU A 302 -13.61 -10.55 6.84
CA LEU A 302 -12.27 -10.53 6.25
C LEU A 302 -11.17 -10.67 7.30
N HIS A 303 -11.36 -10.05 8.48
CA HIS A 303 -10.45 -10.20 9.61
C HIS A 303 -10.39 -11.66 10.10
N LYS A 304 -11.53 -12.37 10.14
CA LYS A 304 -11.57 -13.80 10.51
C LYS A 304 -10.92 -14.68 9.45
N LEU A 305 -11.13 -14.37 8.17
CA LEU A 305 -10.60 -15.17 7.05
C LEU A 305 -9.10 -14.98 6.82
N SER A 306 -8.58 -13.79 7.11
CA SER A 306 -7.17 -13.45 7.00
C SER A 306 -6.79 -12.51 8.14
N PRO A 307 -6.50 -13.05 9.36
CA PRO A 307 -6.12 -12.23 10.50
C PRO A 307 -4.84 -11.45 10.17
N PRO A 308 -4.68 -10.24 10.73
CA PRO A 308 -3.42 -9.49 10.62
C PRO A 308 -2.25 -10.35 11.06
N THR A 309 -1.09 -10.14 10.45
CA THR A 309 0.13 -10.80 10.91
C THR A 309 0.62 -10.16 12.21
N ASN A 310 1.40 -10.90 13.01
CA ASN A 310 2.01 -10.34 14.23
C ASN A 310 2.77 -9.04 13.95
N GLU A 311 3.45 -8.93 12.80
CA GLU A 311 4.13 -7.71 12.36
C GLU A 311 3.15 -6.54 12.16
N GLN A 312 2.00 -6.78 11.55
CA GLN A 312 0.98 -5.76 11.31
C GLN A 312 0.31 -5.28 12.60
N ASP A 313 0.11 -6.17 13.56
CA ASP A 313 -0.44 -5.81 14.87
C ASP A 313 0.57 -5.00 15.68
N LEU A 314 1.85 -5.40 15.68
CA LEU A 314 2.93 -4.69 16.34
C LEU A 314 3.26 -3.33 15.68
N SER A 315 2.98 -3.17 14.39
CA SER A 315 3.20 -1.93 13.64
C SER A 315 2.10 -0.89 13.83
N ARG A 316 1.09 -1.16 14.67
CA ARG A 316 0.02 -0.20 14.98
C ARG A 316 0.26 0.45 16.33
N PRO A 317 0.11 1.77 16.44
CA PRO A 317 0.09 2.43 17.75
C PRO A 317 -0.99 1.80 18.64
N ARG A 318 -0.63 1.53 19.86
CA ARG A 318 -1.53 0.89 20.83
C ARG A 318 -2.33 1.90 21.63
N PHE A 319 -1.74 3.03 21.92
CA PHE A 319 -2.28 4.03 22.84
C PHE A 319 -2.72 5.32 22.11
N LEU A 320 -2.17 5.66 20.95
CA LEU A 320 -2.53 6.89 20.24
C LEU A 320 -3.96 6.84 19.72
N SER A 321 -4.72 7.92 19.99
CA SER A 321 -6.06 8.15 19.48
C SER A 321 -6.15 9.56 18.87
N GLU A 322 -6.71 9.67 17.68
CA GLU A 322 -6.93 10.97 17.01
C GLU A 322 -7.88 11.87 17.79
N ASP A 323 -8.85 11.28 18.51
CA ASP A 323 -9.81 12.03 19.33
C ASP A 323 -9.12 12.72 20.51
N ALA A 324 -8.03 12.16 21.01
CA ALA A 324 -7.24 12.74 22.10
C ALA A 324 -6.54 14.06 21.74
N LEU A 325 -6.38 14.36 20.44
CA LEU A 325 -5.85 15.66 19.99
C LEU A 325 -6.74 16.85 20.38
N GLN A 326 -7.97 16.62 20.83
CA GLN A 326 -8.85 17.70 21.32
C GLN A 326 -8.48 18.14 22.74
N ASP A 327 -7.81 17.27 23.51
CA ASP A 327 -7.30 17.53 24.85
C ASP A 327 -5.79 17.32 24.89
N PRO A 328 -4.99 18.43 24.88
CA PRO A 328 -3.54 18.34 24.82
C PRO A 328 -2.89 17.53 25.94
N GLU A 329 -3.41 17.57 27.17
CA GLU A 329 -2.85 16.83 28.29
C GLU A 329 -3.03 15.32 28.10
N SER A 330 -4.24 14.88 27.77
CA SER A 330 -4.50 13.48 27.44
C SER A 330 -3.67 13.00 26.24
N ALA A 331 -3.48 13.86 25.24
CA ALA A 331 -2.66 13.53 24.07
C ALA A 331 -1.19 13.29 24.45
N LEU A 332 -0.62 14.13 25.33
CA LEU A 332 0.76 13.96 25.82
C LEU A 332 0.93 12.65 26.60
N ASP A 333 -0.01 12.33 27.49
CA ASP A 333 0.03 11.09 28.27
C ASP A 333 -0.05 9.84 27.38
N LEU A 334 -0.83 9.88 26.30
CA LEU A 334 -0.90 8.79 25.33
C LEU A 334 0.40 8.64 24.54
N VAL A 335 1.04 9.75 24.19
CA VAL A 335 2.37 9.73 23.55
C VAL A 335 3.40 9.11 24.49
N GLU A 336 3.41 9.46 25.75
CA GLU A 336 4.32 8.88 26.75
C GLU A 336 4.13 7.37 26.87
N LYS A 337 2.89 6.89 26.94
CA LYS A 337 2.58 5.44 26.96
C LYS A 337 3.05 4.73 25.69
N GLU A 338 2.88 5.35 24.52
CA GLU A 338 3.34 4.76 23.26
C GLU A 338 4.87 4.72 23.19
N GLN A 339 5.56 5.73 23.69
CA GLN A 339 7.02 5.75 23.78
C GLN A 339 7.55 4.68 24.74
N LEU A 340 6.88 4.43 25.87
CA LEU A 340 7.20 3.31 26.76
C LEU A 340 7.00 1.95 26.08
N HIS A 341 5.95 1.81 25.31
CA HIS A 341 5.69 0.62 24.50
C HIS A 341 6.82 0.38 23.48
N LEU A 342 7.25 1.42 22.77
CA LEU A 342 8.38 1.35 21.84
C LEU A 342 9.70 0.98 22.52
N LEU A 343 9.98 1.54 23.70
CA LEU A 343 11.16 1.18 24.49
C LEU A 343 11.15 -0.31 24.86
N GLY A 344 9.97 -0.90 25.13
CA GLY A 344 9.81 -2.33 25.43
C GLY A 344 10.16 -3.25 24.25
N HIS A 345 10.16 -2.77 23.00
CA HIS A 345 10.59 -3.55 21.86
C HIS A 345 12.12 -3.76 21.80
N LEU A 346 12.91 -2.86 22.41
CA LEU A 346 14.37 -2.88 22.31
C LEU A 346 14.98 -4.10 23.02
N PRO A 347 14.71 -4.39 24.32
CA PRO A 347 15.22 -5.61 24.95
C PRO A 347 14.68 -6.87 24.27
N ALA A 348 13.44 -6.87 23.76
CA ALA A 348 12.88 -8.00 23.04
C ALA A 348 13.63 -8.31 21.71
N GLN A 349 14.21 -7.31 21.03
CA GLN A 349 15.07 -7.54 19.88
C GLN A 349 16.34 -8.32 20.28
N LEU A 350 16.99 -7.96 21.41
CA LEU A 350 18.17 -8.66 21.90
C LEU A 350 17.88 -10.06 22.43
N ALA A 351 16.71 -10.26 23.05
CA ALA A 351 16.26 -11.57 23.50
C ALA A 351 16.29 -12.62 22.39
N SER A 352 16.13 -12.21 21.14
CA SER A 352 16.15 -13.12 19.98
C SER A 352 17.53 -13.71 19.66
N ILE A 353 18.61 -13.15 20.18
CA ILE A 353 20.00 -13.60 19.94
C ILE A 353 20.67 -14.17 21.18
N LEU A 354 20.10 -14.00 22.36
CA LEU A 354 20.62 -14.56 23.60
C LEU A 354 20.27 -16.04 23.69
N ALA A 355 21.25 -16.89 24.00
CA ALA A 355 21.11 -18.35 24.01
C ALA A 355 20.00 -18.86 24.94
N GLU A 356 19.80 -18.19 26.09
CA GLU A 356 18.78 -18.57 27.07
C GLU A 356 17.34 -18.20 26.65
N THR A 357 17.19 -17.14 25.86
CA THR A 357 15.88 -16.57 25.50
C THR A 357 15.51 -16.74 24.03
N ALA A 358 16.48 -17.08 23.17
CA ALA A 358 16.26 -17.21 21.71
C ALA A 358 15.18 -18.24 21.36
N ALA A 359 15.14 -19.36 22.06
CA ALA A 359 14.14 -20.42 21.85
C ALA A 359 12.72 -20.01 22.29
N THR A 360 12.59 -19.03 23.17
CA THR A 360 11.33 -18.52 23.72
C THR A 360 10.93 -17.17 23.13
N ALA A 361 11.78 -16.55 22.31
CA ALA A 361 11.50 -15.26 21.68
C ALA A 361 10.33 -15.37 20.68
N PRO A 362 9.17 -14.78 20.97
CA PRO A 362 7.96 -14.98 20.18
C PRO A 362 7.99 -14.29 18.82
N VAL A 363 8.88 -13.28 18.66
CA VAL A 363 8.92 -12.41 17.47
C VAL A 363 10.36 -12.16 17.04
N PRO A 364 10.71 -12.29 15.76
CA PRO A 364 12.04 -11.98 15.23
C PRO A 364 12.43 -10.50 15.43
N ALA A 365 13.71 -10.22 15.69
CA ALA A 365 14.21 -8.86 15.89
C ALA A 365 13.92 -7.92 14.73
N SER A 366 14.02 -8.41 13.48
CA SER A 366 13.71 -7.63 12.28
C SER A 366 12.24 -7.19 12.20
N VAL A 367 11.32 -7.99 12.72
CA VAL A 367 9.90 -7.66 12.80
C VAL A 367 9.66 -6.58 13.85
N LEU A 368 10.28 -6.71 15.03
CA LEU A 368 10.20 -5.71 16.10
C LEU A 368 10.80 -4.38 15.68
N HIS A 369 11.92 -4.41 14.97
CA HIS A 369 12.57 -3.22 14.42
C HIS A 369 11.67 -2.48 13.44
N ARG A 370 11.12 -3.18 12.42
CA ARG A 370 10.20 -2.57 11.44
C ARG A 370 8.93 -2.05 12.09
N ALA A 371 8.38 -2.79 13.04
CA ALA A 371 7.22 -2.36 13.81
C ALA A 371 7.53 -1.09 14.63
N GLY A 372 8.66 -1.07 15.34
CA GLY A 372 9.12 0.09 16.09
C GLY A 372 9.34 1.33 15.22
N THR A 373 9.89 1.15 14.01
CA THR A 373 10.08 2.23 13.03
C THR A 373 8.74 2.77 12.53
N ALA A 374 7.77 1.89 12.23
CA ALA A 374 6.44 2.29 11.77
C ALA A 374 5.68 3.07 12.84
N VAL A 375 5.59 2.52 14.07
CA VAL A 375 4.91 3.18 15.20
C VAL A 375 5.63 4.47 15.57
N GLY A 376 6.97 4.48 15.57
CA GLY A 376 7.76 5.68 15.85
C GLY A 376 7.49 6.84 14.88
N ALA A 377 7.28 6.53 13.61
CA ALA A 377 6.91 7.53 12.60
C ALA A 377 5.52 8.13 12.86
N GLU A 378 4.57 7.33 13.33
CA GLU A 378 3.23 7.82 13.71
C GLU A 378 3.25 8.66 14.98
N VAL A 379 4.00 8.22 15.99
CA VAL A 379 4.22 9.02 17.21
C VAL A 379 4.81 10.39 16.86
N GLN A 380 5.81 10.42 15.99
CA GLN A 380 6.41 11.68 15.54
C GLN A 380 5.45 12.57 14.74
N ALA A 381 4.56 11.96 13.93
CA ALA A 381 3.53 12.69 13.20
C ALA A 381 2.48 13.27 14.15
N PHE A 382 2.09 12.51 15.18
CA PHE A 382 1.14 12.92 16.21
C PHE A 382 1.69 14.08 17.07
N ILE A 383 2.95 13.99 17.51
CA ILE A 383 3.63 15.06 18.25
C ILE A 383 3.68 16.35 17.41
N ARG A 384 3.99 16.26 16.11
CA ARG A 384 4.00 17.45 15.22
C ARG A 384 2.62 18.06 15.07
N GLU A 385 1.58 17.25 14.92
CA GLU A 385 0.20 17.76 14.83
C GLU A 385 -0.23 18.45 16.14
N LEU A 386 0.23 17.93 17.29
CA LEU A 386 0.01 18.56 18.59
C LEU A 386 0.77 19.90 18.70
N ALA A 387 2.01 19.96 18.21
CA ALA A 387 2.84 21.18 18.22
C ALA A 387 2.31 22.31 17.30
N GLU A 388 1.57 21.95 16.22
CA GLU A 388 0.94 22.94 15.32
C GLU A 388 -0.30 23.61 15.93
N ARG A 389 -0.81 23.11 17.04
CA ARG A 389 -1.97 23.69 17.74
C ARG A 389 -1.50 24.79 18.69
N ASP A 390 -2.38 25.76 18.91
CA ASP A 390 -2.11 26.84 19.88
C ASP A 390 -2.17 26.25 21.30
N THR A 391 -0.99 26.00 21.90
CA THR A 391 -0.82 25.38 23.20
C THR A 391 -0.17 26.38 24.16
N ASP A 392 -0.47 26.24 25.44
CA ASP A 392 0.18 27.02 26.49
C ASP A 392 1.69 26.69 26.60
N HIS A 393 2.41 27.51 27.38
CA HIS A 393 3.87 27.41 27.47
C HIS A 393 4.34 26.08 28.10
N ASP A 394 3.59 25.51 29.05
CA ASP A 394 3.95 24.26 29.74
C ASP A 394 3.72 23.06 28.82
N THR A 395 2.60 23.02 28.12
CA THR A 395 2.30 22.02 27.09
C THR A 395 3.36 22.02 25.98
N SER A 396 3.76 23.22 25.51
CA SER A 396 4.81 23.37 24.47
C SER A 396 6.15 22.81 24.93
N ARG A 397 6.51 22.99 26.23
CA ARG A 397 7.74 22.45 26.82
C ARG A 397 7.70 20.91 26.89
N ARG A 398 6.56 20.34 27.31
CA ARG A 398 6.36 18.88 27.32
C ARG A 398 6.42 18.28 25.91
N VAL A 399 5.79 18.92 24.90
CA VAL A 399 5.87 18.52 23.49
C VAL A 399 7.32 18.43 23.02
N LEU A 400 8.14 19.42 23.31
CA LEU A 400 9.55 19.45 22.93
C LEU A 400 10.37 18.33 23.59
N ALA A 401 10.08 18.03 24.87
CA ALA A 401 10.73 16.94 25.61
C ALA A 401 10.36 15.58 24.99
N LEU A 402 9.08 15.37 24.63
CA LEU A 402 8.61 14.14 23.99
C LEU A 402 9.17 13.97 22.57
N GLU A 403 9.32 15.05 21.83
CA GLU A 403 9.96 15.01 20.50
C GLU A 403 11.44 14.57 20.59
N ARG A 404 12.18 15.13 21.54
CA ARG A 404 13.57 14.73 21.81
C ARG A 404 13.66 13.26 22.24
N ARG A 405 12.78 12.82 23.13
CA ARG A 405 12.71 11.42 23.57
C ARG A 405 12.38 10.48 22.42
N GLN A 406 11.45 10.88 21.53
CA GLN A 406 11.13 10.10 20.33
C GLN A 406 12.31 9.94 19.39
N ALA A 407 13.10 10.98 19.17
CA ALA A 407 14.30 10.92 18.35
C ALA A 407 15.37 9.96 18.93
N LEU A 408 15.52 9.94 20.25
CA LEU A 408 16.42 8.99 20.93
C LEU A 408 15.92 7.55 20.82
N ILE A 409 14.62 7.30 21.00
CA ILE A 409 14.00 5.97 20.86
C ILE A 409 14.19 5.45 19.42
N ALA A 410 13.98 6.30 18.40
CA ALA A 410 14.23 5.94 17.02
C ALA A 410 15.69 5.57 16.77
N SER A 411 16.63 6.36 17.31
CA SER A 411 18.07 6.07 17.22
C SER A 411 18.46 4.78 17.95
N LEU A 412 17.86 4.51 19.09
CA LEU A 412 18.04 3.25 19.84
C LEU A 412 17.52 2.06 19.04
N ASN A 413 16.34 2.17 18.40
CA ASN A 413 15.76 1.11 17.59
C ASN A 413 16.69 0.73 16.43
N GLU A 414 17.24 1.73 15.70
CA GLU A 414 18.20 1.50 14.62
C GLU A 414 19.52 0.87 15.12
N THR A 415 20.06 1.42 16.22
CA THR A 415 21.35 0.96 16.74
C THR A 415 21.26 -0.45 17.32
N THR A 416 20.16 -0.77 18.04
CA THR A 416 19.91 -2.10 18.58
C THR A 416 19.74 -3.12 17.46
N HIS A 417 19.02 -2.79 16.40
CA HIS A 417 18.86 -3.67 15.25
C HIS A 417 20.18 -3.94 14.53
N ALA A 418 20.97 -2.89 14.28
CA ALA A 418 22.30 -3.03 13.69
C ALA A 418 23.23 -3.90 14.58
N PHE A 419 23.11 -3.79 15.91
CA PHE A 419 23.84 -4.64 16.84
C PHE A 419 23.44 -6.12 16.69
N VAL A 420 22.13 -6.43 16.62
CA VAL A 420 21.62 -7.80 16.42
C VAL A 420 22.08 -8.39 15.10
N GLU A 421 22.04 -7.62 14.00
CA GLU A 421 22.51 -8.07 12.69
C GLU A 421 24.02 -8.36 12.70
N THR A 422 24.83 -7.45 13.28
CA THR A 422 26.28 -7.60 13.37
C THR A 422 26.66 -8.78 14.24
N PHE A 423 26.00 -8.95 15.38
CA PHE A 423 26.16 -10.10 16.28
C PHE A 423 25.88 -11.42 15.56
N THR A 424 24.78 -11.48 14.83
CA THR A 424 24.38 -12.68 14.07
C THR A 424 25.36 -12.99 12.95
N ALA A 425 25.89 -11.96 12.27
CA ALA A 425 26.90 -12.13 11.24
C ALA A 425 28.23 -12.64 11.81
N LEU A 426 28.65 -12.15 12.98
CA LEU A 426 29.85 -12.57 13.66
C LEU A 426 29.80 -14.05 14.12
N ASN A 427 28.65 -14.49 14.64
CA ASN A 427 28.47 -15.85 15.15
C ASN A 427 28.20 -16.91 14.06
N ARG A 428 28.05 -16.53 12.78
CA ARG A 428 27.99 -17.46 11.66
C ARG A 428 29.36 -17.95 11.18
N GLY A 429 30.45 -17.32 11.64
CA GLY A 429 31.82 -17.72 11.30
C GLY A 429 32.39 -18.80 12.22
N PRO A 430 33.53 -19.44 11.88
CA PRO A 430 34.21 -20.39 12.76
C PRO A 430 34.60 -19.66 14.06
N ALA A 431 34.24 -20.26 15.15
CA ALA A 431 34.24 -19.80 16.54
C ALA A 431 35.29 -18.73 16.91
N LEU A 432 34.85 -17.49 17.00
CA LEU A 432 35.26 -16.66 18.12
C LEU A 432 34.61 -17.29 19.34
N GLU A 433 35.41 -17.65 20.38
CA GLU A 433 34.85 -18.12 21.65
C GLU A 433 33.68 -17.19 22.03
N GLY A 434 32.46 -17.72 22.00
CA GLY A 434 31.21 -16.95 22.07
C GLY A 434 30.97 -16.15 23.35
N SER A 435 31.93 -16.15 24.25
CA SER A 435 31.89 -15.50 25.56
C SER A 435 31.85 -13.97 25.46
N PHE A 436 32.67 -13.35 24.62
CA PHE A 436 32.77 -11.88 24.60
C PHE A 436 31.54 -11.21 23.95
N SER A 437 31.16 -11.67 22.77
CA SER A 437 30.00 -11.14 22.05
C SER A 437 28.70 -11.38 22.85
N ASN A 438 28.57 -12.56 23.49
CA ASN A 438 27.45 -12.88 24.36
C ASN A 438 27.40 -11.96 25.59
N ASN A 439 28.55 -11.74 26.26
CA ASN A 439 28.64 -10.83 27.40
C ASN A 439 28.25 -9.37 27.04
N LEU A 440 28.61 -8.91 25.82
CA LEU A 440 28.17 -7.61 25.32
C LEU A 440 26.65 -7.58 25.11
N ALA A 441 26.08 -8.63 24.50
CA ALA A 441 24.65 -8.72 24.24
C ALA A 441 23.85 -8.80 25.56
N GLU A 442 24.28 -9.59 26.54
CA GLU A 442 23.67 -9.68 27.88
C GLU A 442 23.76 -8.35 28.65
N SER A 443 24.94 -7.70 28.60
CA SER A 443 25.12 -6.39 29.22
C SER A 443 24.20 -5.34 28.60
N LEU A 444 24.08 -5.34 27.26
CA LEU A 444 23.20 -4.41 26.56
C LEU A 444 21.73 -4.69 26.84
N HIS A 445 21.33 -5.96 26.91
CA HIS A 445 19.98 -6.38 27.27
C HIS A 445 19.61 -5.90 28.67
N THR A 446 20.51 -6.08 29.65
CA THR A 446 20.32 -5.60 31.01
C THR A 446 20.18 -4.08 31.07
N LEU A 447 21.02 -3.34 30.34
CA LEU A 447 20.94 -1.88 30.28
C LEU A 447 19.61 -1.40 29.67
N LEU A 448 19.12 -2.07 28.62
CA LEU A 448 17.83 -1.73 27.99
C LEU A 448 16.64 -2.04 28.91
N LEU A 449 16.71 -3.15 29.69
CA LEU A 449 15.70 -3.44 30.70
C LEU A 449 15.72 -2.39 31.82
N SER A 450 16.90 -2.04 32.35
CA SER A 450 17.02 -0.98 33.37
C SER A 450 16.50 0.38 32.87
N ALA A 451 16.72 0.69 31.59
CA ALA A 451 16.19 1.92 31.00
C ALA A 451 14.65 1.89 30.85
N LEU A 452 14.10 0.73 30.53
CA LEU A 452 12.64 0.54 30.45
C LEU A 452 12.00 0.66 31.83
N ASP A 453 12.61 0.08 32.85
CA ASP A 453 12.12 0.12 34.23
C ASP A 453 12.20 1.56 34.78
N ALA A 454 13.33 2.23 34.65
CA ALA A 454 13.48 3.63 35.03
C ALA A 454 12.47 4.57 34.32
N ALA A 455 12.15 4.29 33.04
CA ALA A 455 11.15 5.07 32.30
C ALA A 455 9.70 4.76 32.74
N ARG A 456 9.43 3.56 33.28
CA ARG A 456 8.10 3.16 33.76
C ARG A 456 7.81 3.65 35.19
N SER A 457 8.80 3.51 36.08
CA SER A 457 8.63 3.88 37.48
C SER A 457 8.66 5.38 37.70
N ALA A 458 9.39 6.10 36.84
CA ALA A 458 9.76 7.50 37.04
C ALA A 458 10.44 7.78 38.38
N ASP A 459 11.06 6.72 39.00
CA ASP A 459 11.74 6.80 40.28
C ASP A 459 13.13 7.45 40.10
N PRO A 460 13.44 8.55 40.81
CA PRO A 460 14.74 9.20 40.76
C PRO A 460 15.92 8.26 41.05
N ASP A 461 15.76 7.30 41.96
CA ASP A 461 16.83 6.37 42.31
C ASP A 461 17.16 5.39 41.17
N GLU A 462 16.16 4.92 40.42
CA GLU A 462 16.36 4.08 39.24
C GLU A 462 16.99 4.86 38.08
N VAL A 463 16.58 6.12 37.88
CA VAL A 463 17.18 7.00 36.89
C VAL A 463 18.65 7.29 37.24
N ASP A 464 18.98 7.53 38.53
CA ASP A 464 20.35 7.75 38.97
C ASP A 464 21.19 6.47 38.87
N MET A 465 20.62 5.31 39.08
CA MET A 465 21.27 4.02 38.86
C MET A 465 21.61 3.84 37.36
N LEU A 466 20.65 4.11 36.48
CA LEU A 466 20.86 4.03 35.02
C LEU A 466 21.97 5.01 34.56
N LEU A 467 22.01 6.23 35.11
CA LEU A 467 23.10 7.20 34.83
C LEU A 467 24.47 6.70 35.26
N ARG A 468 24.56 5.99 36.40
CA ARG A 468 25.81 5.35 36.86
C ARG A 468 26.21 4.17 35.98
N MET A 469 25.25 3.32 35.58
CA MET A 469 25.50 2.17 34.72
C MET A 469 25.98 2.60 33.30
N THR A 470 25.47 3.72 32.82
CA THR A 470 25.81 4.28 31.49
C THR A 470 26.95 5.32 31.52
N ALA A 471 27.71 5.39 32.63
CA ALA A 471 28.89 6.25 32.71
C ALA A 471 29.92 5.92 31.63
N ASP A 472 30.65 6.94 31.18
CA ASP A 472 31.66 6.77 30.13
C ASP A 472 32.75 5.78 30.56
N ARG A 473 32.96 4.75 29.74
CA ARG A 473 33.97 3.69 29.92
C ARG A 473 34.76 3.45 28.64
N GLY A 474 34.94 4.49 27.81
CA GLY A 474 35.67 4.41 26.56
C GLY A 474 37.05 3.78 26.69
N ASP A 475 37.81 4.12 27.75
CA ASP A 475 39.12 3.53 28.02
C ASP A 475 39.07 2.02 28.31
N LEU A 476 37.98 1.55 28.92
CA LEU A 476 37.79 0.12 29.18
C LEU A 476 37.49 -0.62 27.87
N MET A 477 36.65 -0.08 27.02
CA MET A 477 36.32 -0.68 25.72
C MET A 477 37.52 -0.71 24.80
N GLU A 478 38.34 0.33 24.82
CA GLU A 478 39.58 0.37 24.02
C GLU A 478 40.61 -0.69 24.49
N ARG A 479 40.75 -0.91 25.80
CA ARG A 479 41.55 -2.00 26.36
C ARG A 479 41.03 -3.37 25.96
N LEU A 480 39.70 -3.56 26.00
CA LEU A 480 39.06 -4.82 25.59
C LEU A 480 39.31 -5.10 24.10
N ARG A 481 39.15 -4.09 23.23
CA ARG A 481 39.45 -4.20 21.81
C ARG A 481 40.92 -4.62 21.55
N ARG A 482 41.88 -3.99 22.23
CA ARG A 482 43.31 -4.32 22.12
C ARG A 482 43.60 -5.76 22.57
N ASN A 483 43.04 -6.18 23.67
CA ASN A 483 43.23 -7.54 24.18
C ASN A 483 42.69 -8.62 23.24
N LEU A 484 41.51 -8.36 22.63
CA LEU A 484 40.91 -9.28 21.66
C LEU A 484 41.73 -9.38 20.36
N LEU A 485 42.32 -8.27 19.90
CA LEU A 485 43.17 -8.25 18.70
C LEU A 485 44.52 -8.94 18.90
N SER A 486 45.04 -8.96 20.15
CA SER A 486 46.29 -9.61 20.53
C SER A 486 46.11 -11.04 21.06
N GLY A 487 44.88 -11.58 21.02
CA GLY A 487 44.55 -12.93 21.46
C GLY A 487 45.25 -14.03 20.64
N PRO A 488 45.33 -15.27 21.19
CA PRO A 488 46.08 -16.37 20.60
C PRO A 488 45.50 -16.89 19.26
N GLN A 489 44.27 -16.57 18.92
CA GLN A 489 43.65 -16.94 17.66
C GLN A 489 43.62 -15.74 16.68
N PRO A 490 44.24 -15.85 15.49
CA PRO A 490 44.23 -14.76 14.53
C PRO A 490 42.80 -14.60 13.93
N LEU A 491 42.21 -13.44 14.21
CA LEU A 491 40.92 -13.05 13.59
C LEU A 491 41.13 -12.70 12.12
N ASP A 492 40.19 -13.15 11.27
CA ASP A 492 40.11 -12.72 9.87
C ASP A 492 39.71 -11.23 9.78
N HIS A 493 40.06 -10.60 8.64
CA HIS A 493 39.77 -9.19 8.39
C HIS A 493 38.29 -8.85 8.59
N GLN A 494 37.40 -9.73 8.17
CA GLN A 494 35.94 -9.55 8.27
C GLN A 494 35.48 -9.65 9.73
N GLN A 495 36.01 -10.60 10.48
CA GLN A 495 35.76 -10.76 11.92
C GLN A 495 36.22 -9.54 12.73
N LYS A 496 37.43 -9.02 12.42
CA LYS A 496 37.91 -7.78 13.04
C LYS A 496 36.98 -6.60 12.78
N SER A 497 36.55 -6.43 11.54
CA SER A 497 35.62 -5.36 11.16
C SER A 497 34.30 -5.48 11.90
N HIS A 498 33.67 -6.65 11.95
CA HIS A 498 32.43 -6.89 12.68
C HIS A 498 32.60 -6.66 14.17
N LEU A 499 33.72 -7.07 14.78
CA LEU A 499 34.01 -6.85 16.19
C LEU A 499 34.14 -5.36 16.53
N PHE A 500 34.86 -4.60 15.71
CA PHE A 500 34.98 -3.15 15.89
C PHE A 500 33.60 -2.48 15.76
N TYR A 501 32.83 -2.89 14.76
CA TYR A 501 31.51 -2.33 14.56
C TYR A 501 30.54 -2.68 15.70
N LEU A 502 30.56 -3.93 16.19
CA LEU A 502 29.75 -4.39 17.30
C LEU A 502 30.04 -3.59 18.59
N THR A 503 31.33 -3.40 18.90
CA THR A 503 31.75 -2.61 20.07
C THR A 503 31.39 -1.13 19.94
N SER A 504 31.47 -0.57 18.74
CA SER A 504 31.05 0.82 18.48
C SER A 504 29.54 1.00 18.63
N LEU A 505 28.74 0.01 18.17
CA LEU A 505 27.29 0.01 18.34
C LEU A 505 26.90 -0.12 19.83
N PHE A 506 27.62 -0.93 20.60
CA PHE A 506 27.47 -1.02 22.04
C PHE A 506 27.69 0.34 22.72
N GLU A 507 28.83 0.99 22.48
CA GLU A 507 29.15 2.32 23.03
C GLU A 507 28.10 3.36 22.64
N ARG A 508 27.68 3.36 21.38
CA ARG A 508 26.64 4.27 20.88
C ARG A 508 25.30 4.04 21.61
N THR A 509 24.92 2.78 21.81
CA THR A 509 23.66 2.47 22.53
C THR A 509 23.74 2.91 23.98
N VAL A 510 24.88 2.67 24.67
CA VAL A 510 25.10 3.14 26.04
C VAL A 510 25.01 4.67 26.14
N TRP A 511 25.62 5.38 25.17
CA TRP A 511 25.52 6.83 25.12
C TRP A 511 24.07 7.33 24.90
N LEU A 512 23.31 6.69 24.00
CA LEU A 512 21.89 7.02 23.76
C LEU A 512 21.05 6.77 25.01
N LEU A 513 21.28 5.66 25.74
CA LEU A 513 20.60 5.35 26.99
C LEU A 513 20.90 6.40 28.07
N ARG A 514 22.14 6.90 28.14
CA ARG A 514 22.49 8.02 29.02
C ARG A 514 21.74 9.30 28.70
N GLN A 515 21.55 9.59 27.39
CA GLN A 515 20.73 10.75 26.98
C GLN A 515 19.26 10.58 27.41
N VAL A 516 18.70 9.39 27.26
CA VAL A 516 17.34 9.08 27.76
C VAL A 516 17.25 9.27 29.27
N ALA A 517 18.19 8.73 30.03
CA ALA A 517 18.24 8.89 31.49
C ALA A 517 18.35 10.37 31.91
N THR A 518 19.14 11.17 31.18
CA THR A 518 19.27 12.61 31.43
C THR A 518 17.96 13.36 31.18
N LEU A 519 17.23 12.98 30.12
CA LEU A 519 15.90 13.57 29.85
C LEU A 519 14.89 13.17 30.92
N LEU A 520 14.87 11.92 31.36
CA LEU A 520 13.98 11.45 32.43
C LEU A 520 14.26 12.23 33.74
N LYS A 521 15.53 12.45 34.08
CA LYS A 521 15.92 13.23 35.27
C LYS A 521 15.50 14.69 35.20
N SER A 522 15.47 15.29 34.01
CA SER A 522 15.07 16.70 33.83
C SER A 522 13.55 16.88 33.78
N SER A 523 12.79 15.80 33.63
CA SER A 523 11.33 15.80 33.57
C SER A 523 10.68 15.44 34.91
N ALA A 524 11.45 14.82 35.84
CA ALA A 524 11.08 14.59 37.22
C ALA A 524 11.40 15.82 38.09
#